data_c2336f634f488acec4520ec99f81366e
#
_entry.id   c2336f634f488acec4520ec99f81366e
#
_cell.length_a   1.000
_cell.length_b   1.000
_cell.length_c   1.000
_cell.angle_alpha   90.00
_cell.angle_beta   90.00
_cell.angle_gamma   90.00
#
_symmetry.space_group_name_H-M   'P 1'
#
loop_
_entity.id
_entity.type
_entity.pdbx_description
1 polymer ?
#
loop_
_entity_poly.entity_id
_entity_poly.type
_entity_poly.pdbx_seq_one_letter_code
_entity_poly.pdbx_strand_id
1 'polypeptide(L)'
;MKKSIYPFLLLTLLLLVSCKSKKRMVATLPRLVLNTDSIVADTSNVIAGLFAPDHSQLKDLNVSKGRKRRAKKNKSSADAYKSEDWVLRGTKITSSEVDVSSVYSGVDRVVKYDFTHRDVPEAFEGFRIAFISDLHYKSLLKEKGLNDLVRLLIAQKADVLLMGGDYQEGCEYVDPLFSALARVKTPMGTYGVMGNNDYERCHDEIIRTMKHYGMHPLEHEVDTLRKDGQQIIIAGVRNPFDLGQNGKSPTLALSPRDFVIMLVHTPDYVEDVSVVNTDLALAGHTHGGQVRVFGIAPVLNSNYGTRFLTGLAYNSAKIPLIVTNGIGTSQLPIRIGAPAEVIMITLHRLKE
;
A
#
# COMPACT_ATOMS: atom_id res chain seq x y z
N MET A 1 -23.26 -39.51 9.88
CA MET A 1 -21.92 -38.91 10.05
C MET A 1 -21.35 -38.65 8.67
N LYS A 2 -21.49 -37.43 8.12
CA LYS A 2 -20.94 -37.01 6.84
C LYS A 2 -19.59 -36.34 7.12
N LYS A 3 -18.48 -37.02 6.86
CA LYS A 3 -17.14 -36.44 6.96
C LYS A 3 -16.95 -35.47 5.78
N SER A 4 -16.58 -34.24 6.09
CA SER A 4 -16.33 -33.15 5.13
C SER A 4 -15.14 -33.50 4.20
N ILE A 5 -15.39 -33.55 2.91
CA ILE A 5 -14.42 -33.82 1.85
C ILE A 5 -13.70 -32.52 1.38
N TYR A 6 -14.09 -31.38 1.91
CA TYR A 6 -13.69 -30.06 1.45
C TYR A 6 -12.20 -29.69 1.58
N PRO A 7 -11.46 -30.09 2.62
CA PRO A 7 -10.04 -29.71 2.71
C PRO A 7 -9.17 -30.42 1.66
N PHE A 8 -9.57 -31.60 1.23
CA PHE A 8 -8.80 -32.38 0.24
C PHE A 8 -8.96 -31.81 -1.19
N LEU A 9 -10.12 -31.24 -1.51
CA LEU A 9 -10.37 -30.64 -2.82
C LEU A 9 -9.60 -29.33 -3.02
N LEU A 10 -9.42 -28.54 -1.96
CA LEU A 10 -8.67 -27.28 -2.03
C LEU A 10 -7.17 -27.52 -2.22
N LEU A 11 -6.64 -28.55 -1.58
CA LEU A 11 -5.22 -28.92 -1.70
C LEU A 11 -4.90 -29.49 -3.08
N THR A 12 -5.82 -30.28 -3.66
CA THR A 12 -5.68 -30.82 -5.02
C THR A 12 -5.84 -29.75 -6.10
N LEU A 13 -6.67 -28.73 -5.88
CA LEU A 13 -6.81 -27.62 -6.82
C LEU A 13 -5.55 -26.74 -6.87
N LEU A 14 -4.89 -26.50 -5.73
CA LEU A 14 -3.61 -25.79 -5.65
C LEU A 14 -2.47 -26.56 -6.34
N LEU A 15 -2.45 -27.88 -6.24
CA LEU A 15 -1.46 -28.74 -6.91
C LEU A 15 -1.67 -28.83 -8.42
N LEU A 16 -2.90 -28.77 -8.90
CA LEU A 16 -3.22 -28.83 -10.35
C LEU A 16 -2.89 -27.54 -11.09
N VAL A 17 -2.96 -26.38 -10.43
CA VAL A 17 -2.54 -25.09 -11.01
C VAL A 17 -1.03 -25.00 -11.17
N SER A 18 -0.25 -25.63 -10.28
CA SER A 18 1.21 -25.68 -10.36
C SER A 18 1.73 -26.55 -11.52
N CYS A 19 0.92 -27.47 -12.06
CA CYS A 19 1.40 -28.48 -13.01
C CYS A 19 1.34 -28.04 -14.49
N LYS A 20 0.87 -26.82 -14.82
CA LYS A 20 0.71 -26.35 -16.21
C LYS A 20 1.76 -25.37 -16.72
N SER A 21 2.80 -25.04 -16.01
CA SER A 21 3.87 -24.20 -16.54
C SER A 21 5.26 -24.81 -16.43
N LYS A 22 5.72 -25.32 -17.58
CA LYS A 22 7.10 -25.50 -18.06
C LYS A 22 7.98 -26.62 -17.49
N LYS A 23 8.38 -27.43 -18.48
CA LYS A 23 9.48 -28.38 -18.50
C LYS A 23 10.75 -27.92 -17.78
N ARG A 24 11.33 -28.90 -17.05
CA ARG A 24 12.65 -29.01 -16.44
C ARG A 24 12.79 -28.45 -15.04
N MET A 25 12.50 -29.35 -14.09
CA MET A 25 13.53 -29.77 -13.12
C MET A 25 13.01 -31.04 -12.42
N VAL A 26 13.71 -32.16 -12.64
CA VAL A 26 13.49 -33.40 -11.89
C VAL A 26 14.22 -33.20 -10.55
N ALA A 27 13.49 -32.84 -9.53
CA ALA A 27 13.93 -32.96 -8.16
C ALA A 27 13.18 -34.15 -7.54
N THR A 28 13.89 -35.18 -7.14
CA THR A 28 13.37 -36.32 -6.40
C THR A 28 12.87 -35.85 -5.04
N LEU A 29 11.56 -35.85 -4.87
CA LEU A 29 10.93 -35.59 -3.58
C LEU A 29 11.14 -36.79 -2.63
N PRO A 30 11.54 -36.59 -1.36
CA PRO A 30 11.56 -37.65 -0.39
C PRO A 30 10.13 -38.12 -0.08
N ARG A 31 9.99 -39.44 0.12
CA ARG A 31 8.72 -40.07 0.50
C ARG A 31 8.28 -39.55 1.88
N LEU A 32 7.22 -38.72 1.90
CA LEU A 32 6.58 -38.30 3.15
C LEU A 32 5.71 -39.45 3.67
N VAL A 33 6.05 -39.97 4.82
CA VAL A 33 5.18 -40.84 5.62
C VAL A 33 4.37 -39.91 6.54
N LEU A 34 3.09 -39.73 6.22
CA LEU A 34 2.19 -38.90 7.01
C LEU A 34 1.71 -39.65 8.25
N ASN A 35 2.13 -39.18 9.43
CA ASN A 35 1.54 -39.57 10.70
C ASN A 35 0.45 -38.54 11.05
N THR A 36 -0.79 -38.96 11.26
CA THR A 36 -1.98 -38.11 11.26
C THR A 36 -2.15 -37.20 12.48
N ASP A 37 -1.31 -37.34 13.50
CA ASP A 37 -1.45 -36.61 14.76
C ASP A 37 -0.57 -35.36 14.89
N SER A 38 0.26 -35.05 13.87
CA SER A 38 1.19 -33.91 13.86
C SER A 38 0.90 -32.85 12.78
N ILE A 39 -0.21 -32.94 12.06
CA ILE A 39 -0.50 -32.14 10.84
C ILE A 39 -0.79 -30.66 11.11
N VAL A 40 -1.17 -30.30 12.33
CA VAL A 40 -1.59 -28.90 12.64
C VAL A 40 -0.41 -27.95 12.86
N ALA A 41 0.75 -28.47 13.27
CA ALA A 41 1.93 -27.63 13.56
C ALA A 41 2.82 -27.38 12.33
N ASP A 42 2.74 -28.22 11.30
CA ASP A 42 3.71 -28.20 10.19
C ASP A 42 3.19 -27.41 8.96
N THR A 43 1.86 -27.23 8.84
CA THR A 43 1.27 -26.48 7.73
C THR A 43 1.54 -24.99 7.79
N SER A 44 1.70 -24.41 8.98
CA SER A 44 2.04 -23.00 9.13
C SER A 44 3.48 -22.69 8.65
N ASN A 45 4.42 -23.61 8.88
CA ASN A 45 5.80 -23.43 8.44
C ASN A 45 5.99 -23.66 6.93
N VAL A 46 5.22 -24.57 6.34
CA VAL A 46 5.27 -24.82 4.88
C VAL A 46 4.67 -23.64 4.11
N ILE A 47 3.57 -23.09 4.60
CA ILE A 47 2.94 -21.92 3.98
C ILE A 47 3.81 -20.67 4.18
N ALA A 48 4.39 -20.48 5.36
CA ALA A 48 5.32 -19.38 5.62
C ALA A 48 6.58 -19.44 4.75
N GLY A 49 7.10 -20.65 4.49
CA GLY A 49 8.26 -20.85 3.60
C GLY A 49 7.98 -20.57 2.11
N LEU A 50 6.72 -20.72 1.67
CA LEU A 50 6.33 -20.42 0.28
C LEU A 50 6.18 -18.92 -0.02
N PHE A 51 6.01 -18.10 1.03
CA PHE A 51 5.75 -16.66 0.92
C PHE A 51 6.83 -15.79 1.58
N ALA A 52 7.88 -16.39 2.17
CA ALA A 52 8.99 -15.63 2.71
C ALA A 52 9.80 -15.03 1.54
N PRO A 53 10.12 -13.74 1.57
CA PRO A 53 11.05 -13.16 0.62
C PRO A 53 12.41 -13.85 0.77
N ASP A 54 13.08 -14.14 -0.35
CA ASP A 54 14.42 -14.70 -0.37
C ASP A 54 15.44 -13.66 0.15
N HIS A 55 15.75 -13.74 1.43
CA HIS A 55 16.74 -12.90 2.09
C HIS A 55 18.19 -13.40 1.90
N SER A 56 18.45 -14.31 0.96
CA SER A 56 19.79 -14.88 0.75
C SER A 56 20.86 -13.86 0.32
N GLN A 57 20.45 -12.70 -0.20
CA GLN A 57 21.33 -11.60 -0.63
C GLN A 57 21.67 -10.58 0.47
N LEU A 58 21.07 -10.71 1.69
CA LEU A 58 21.25 -9.71 2.76
C LEU A 58 22.37 -10.08 3.76
N LYS A 59 23.25 -11.02 3.44
CA LYS A 59 24.27 -11.50 4.38
C LYS A 59 25.45 -10.55 4.64
N ASP A 60 25.58 -9.48 3.88
CA ASP A 60 26.74 -8.56 4.01
C ASP A 60 26.43 -7.24 4.72
N LEU A 61 25.21 -7.04 5.21
CA LEU A 61 24.91 -5.90 6.07
C LEU A 61 25.00 -6.31 7.53
N ASN A 62 26.14 -6.02 8.16
CA ASN A 62 26.37 -6.16 9.59
C ASN A 62 25.41 -5.29 10.39
N VAL A 63 24.18 -5.76 10.61
CA VAL A 63 23.28 -5.16 11.59
C VAL A 63 23.67 -5.68 12.96
N SER A 64 24.43 -4.87 13.70
CA SER A 64 24.71 -5.11 15.10
C SER A 64 23.39 -5.23 15.85
N LYS A 65 23.18 -6.37 16.54
CA LYS A 65 22.05 -6.60 17.46
C LYS A 65 22.08 -5.53 18.56
N GLY A 66 21.42 -4.40 18.32
CA GLY A 66 21.24 -3.34 19.30
C GLY A 66 20.35 -3.84 20.43
N ARG A 67 20.90 -3.91 21.64
CA ARG A 67 20.19 -4.13 22.92
C ARG A 67 19.00 -3.17 22.99
N LYS A 68 17.78 -3.70 23.22
CA LYS A 68 16.60 -2.92 23.59
C LYS A 68 16.92 -2.02 24.81
N ARG A 69 17.36 -0.83 24.57
CA ARG A 69 17.41 0.22 25.58
C ARG A 69 16.03 0.85 25.66
N ARG A 70 15.36 0.65 26.78
CA ARG A 70 14.16 1.41 27.18
C ARG A 70 14.49 2.91 27.10
N ALA A 71 13.99 3.58 26.07
CA ALA A 71 14.15 5.04 25.94
C ALA A 71 13.44 5.72 27.12
N LYS A 72 14.20 6.45 27.92
CA LYS A 72 13.64 7.42 28.89
C LYS A 72 12.92 8.49 28.08
N LYS A 73 11.62 8.67 28.35
CA LYS A 73 10.81 9.75 27.83
C LYS A 73 11.42 11.11 28.25
N ASN A 74 12.10 11.76 27.30
CA ASN A 74 12.33 13.19 27.42
C ASN A 74 11.07 13.90 26.93
N LYS A 75 10.35 14.52 27.84
CA LYS A 75 9.23 15.43 27.52
C LYS A 75 9.81 16.66 26.80
N SER A 76 9.68 16.70 25.48
CA SER A 76 9.94 17.91 24.69
C SER A 76 8.65 18.72 24.53
N SER A 77 8.77 19.99 24.20
CA SER A 77 7.64 20.91 23.97
C SER A 77 6.67 20.47 22.85
N ALA A 78 7.04 19.47 22.05
CA ALA A 78 6.16 18.80 21.08
C ALA A 78 5.02 18.00 21.75
N ASP A 79 5.16 17.63 23.04
CA ASP A 79 4.11 16.89 23.76
C ASP A 79 2.88 17.76 24.13
N ALA A 80 2.96 19.08 23.99
CA ALA A 80 1.85 20.00 24.29
C ALA A 80 0.71 19.93 23.24
N TYR A 81 0.98 19.38 22.04
CA TYR A 81 -0.02 19.22 20.97
C TYR A 81 -0.68 17.84 20.93
N LYS A 82 -0.35 16.96 21.85
CA LYS A 82 -0.95 15.62 21.99
C LYS A 82 -2.20 15.63 22.86
N SER A 83 -3.16 16.49 22.62
CA SER A 83 -4.46 16.18 23.16
C SER A 83 -5.14 15.20 22.19
N GLU A 84 -5.39 13.97 22.64
CA GLU A 84 -6.20 12.97 21.90
C GLU A 84 -7.53 13.55 21.44
N ASP A 85 -8.04 14.51 22.17
CA ASP A 85 -9.20 15.33 21.84
C ASP A 85 -9.06 16.12 20.53
N TRP A 86 -7.85 16.46 20.11
CA TRP A 86 -7.63 17.31 18.95
C TRP A 86 -7.84 16.56 17.62
N VAL A 87 -7.28 15.35 17.52
CA VAL A 87 -7.40 14.50 16.33
C VAL A 87 -8.82 13.96 16.21
N LEU A 88 -9.44 13.57 17.32
CA LEU A 88 -10.80 13.00 17.34
C LEU A 88 -11.90 14.04 17.09
N ARG A 89 -11.73 15.29 17.51
CA ARG A 89 -12.75 16.34 17.35
C ARG A 89 -12.79 16.96 15.96
N GLY A 90 -11.77 16.79 15.15
CA GLY A 90 -11.65 17.44 13.85
C GLY A 90 -11.84 16.53 12.64
N THR A 91 -11.99 15.20 12.83
CA THR A 91 -11.99 14.25 11.72
C THR A 91 -13.25 13.40 11.70
N LYS A 92 -13.93 13.36 10.54
CA LYS A 92 -15.00 12.41 10.27
C LYS A 92 -14.72 11.71 8.95
N ILE A 93 -14.71 10.38 8.96
CA ILE A 93 -14.44 9.58 7.77
C ILE A 93 -15.60 8.59 7.57
N THR A 94 -16.18 8.62 6.38
CA THR A 94 -17.17 7.62 5.94
C THR A 94 -16.66 6.94 4.68
N SER A 95 -17.08 5.70 4.45
CA SER A 95 -16.68 4.95 3.27
C SER A 95 -17.86 4.23 2.63
N SER A 96 -17.75 4.05 1.32
CA SER A 96 -18.64 3.23 0.50
C SER A 96 -17.82 2.54 -0.58
N GLU A 97 -18.38 1.49 -1.20
CA GLU A 97 -17.70 0.81 -2.30
C GLU A 97 -18.65 0.59 -3.48
N VAL A 98 -18.07 0.51 -4.66
CA VAL A 98 -18.77 0.22 -5.91
C VAL A 98 -18.03 -0.91 -6.61
N ASP A 99 -18.71 -2.02 -6.87
CA ASP A 99 -18.19 -3.09 -7.73
C ASP A 99 -18.10 -2.61 -9.17
N VAL A 100 -16.95 -2.78 -9.77
CA VAL A 100 -16.65 -2.39 -11.16
C VAL A 100 -16.11 -3.55 -12.00
N SER A 101 -16.02 -4.75 -11.42
CA SER A 101 -15.41 -5.93 -12.02
C SER A 101 -16.06 -6.36 -13.33
N SER A 102 -17.34 -6.09 -13.51
CA SER A 102 -18.07 -6.38 -14.75
C SER A 102 -17.74 -5.41 -15.90
N VAL A 103 -17.12 -4.26 -15.61
CA VAL A 103 -16.84 -3.18 -16.58
C VAL A 103 -15.35 -3.04 -16.86
N TYR A 104 -14.52 -3.21 -15.82
CA TYR A 104 -13.09 -3.00 -15.88
C TYR A 104 -12.32 -4.27 -15.52
N SER A 105 -11.50 -4.75 -16.44
CA SER A 105 -10.63 -5.90 -16.21
C SER A 105 -9.48 -5.50 -15.29
N GLY A 106 -9.18 -6.31 -14.27
CA GLY A 106 -8.06 -6.08 -13.36
C GLY A 106 -8.33 -5.10 -12.22
N VAL A 107 -9.54 -4.55 -12.11
CA VAL A 107 -10.01 -3.79 -10.95
C VAL A 107 -11.39 -4.31 -10.55
N ASP A 108 -11.52 -4.74 -9.30
CA ASP A 108 -12.77 -5.32 -8.81
C ASP A 108 -13.71 -4.25 -8.24
N ARG A 109 -13.16 -3.24 -7.55
CA ARG A 109 -13.99 -2.22 -6.91
C ARG A 109 -13.32 -0.84 -6.85
N VAL A 110 -14.15 0.18 -6.65
CA VAL A 110 -13.73 1.52 -6.22
C VAL A 110 -14.23 1.71 -4.79
N VAL A 111 -13.30 1.96 -3.87
CA VAL A 111 -13.63 2.33 -2.49
C VAL A 111 -13.58 3.85 -2.37
N LYS A 112 -14.65 4.45 -1.89
CA LYS A 112 -14.80 5.89 -1.74
C LYS A 112 -14.77 6.27 -0.27
N TYR A 113 -13.99 7.28 0.07
CA TYR A 113 -13.92 7.88 1.39
C TYR A 113 -14.34 9.35 1.31
N ASP A 114 -15.27 9.76 2.15
CA ASP A 114 -15.53 11.16 2.44
C ASP A 114 -14.74 11.51 3.71
N PHE A 115 -13.72 12.34 3.54
CA PHE A 115 -12.79 12.72 4.59
C PHE A 115 -13.05 14.16 5.00
N THR A 116 -13.66 14.36 6.16
CA THR A 116 -13.95 15.69 6.71
C THR A 116 -12.91 16.03 7.77
N HIS A 117 -12.25 17.17 7.63
CA HIS A 117 -11.26 17.67 8.60
C HIS A 117 -11.32 19.19 8.70
N ARG A 118 -11.04 19.73 9.89
CA ARG A 118 -11.08 21.17 10.14
C ARG A 118 -9.98 21.94 9.39
N ASP A 119 -8.81 21.32 9.18
CA ASP A 119 -7.66 21.95 8.54
C ASP A 119 -7.71 21.82 6.99
N VAL A 120 -8.75 21.17 6.44
CA VAL A 120 -9.02 21.24 4.99
C VAL A 120 -9.36 22.67 4.62
N PRO A 121 -8.56 23.34 3.75
CA PRO A 121 -8.84 24.71 3.35
C PRO A 121 -10.13 24.80 2.53
N GLU A 122 -10.81 25.95 2.57
CA GLU A 122 -12.08 26.14 1.86
C GLU A 122 -11.98 25.89 0.35
N ALA A 123 -10.88 26.30 -0.27
CA ALA A 123 -10.63 26.06 -1.70
C ALA A 123 -10.56 24.56 -2.06
N PHE A 124 -10.32 23.68 -1.07
CA PHE A 124 -10.26 22.25 -1.25
C PHE A 124 -11.54 21.52 -0.81
N GLU A 125 -12.62 22.23 -0.53
CA GLU A 125 -13.93 21.60 -0.35
C GLU A 125 -14.32 20.82 -1.61
N GLY A 126 -14.68 19.55 -1.47
CA GLY A 126 -15.00 18.65 -2.56
C GLY A 126 -13.80 18.18 -3.39
N PHE A 127 -12.56 18.45 -2.97
CA PHE A 127 -11.35 18.07 -3.70
C PHE A 127 -11.23 16.53 -3.75
N ARG A 128 -10.98 15.99 -4.93
CA ARG A 128 -11.03 14.57 -5.23
C ARG A 128 -9.63 14.00 -5.48
N ILE A 129 -9.28 12.99 -4.72
CA ILE A 129 -8.01 12.30 -4.79
C ILE A 129 -8.26 10.88 -5.28
N ALA A 130 -7.57 10.46 -6.36
CA ALA A 130 -7.45 9.06 -6.70
C ALA A 130 -6.15 8.51 -6.10
N PHE A 131 -6.23 7.35 -5.43
CA PHE A 131 -5.06 6.66 -4.91
C PHE A 131 -5.02 5.23 -5.43
N ILE A 132 -3.86 4.84 -5.97
CA ILE A 132 -3.54 3.50 -6.47
C ILE A 132 -2.18 3.07 -5.93
N SER A 133 -1.98 1.77 -5.73
CA SER A 133 -0.71 1.20 -5.29
C SER A 133 -0.58 -0.24 -5.73
N ASP A 134 0.61 -0.80 -5.63
CA ASP A 134 0.88 -2.23 -5.84
C ASP A 134 0.32 -2.71 -7.17
N LEU A 135 0.69 -2.01 -8.24
CA LEU A 135 0.25 -2.34 -9.60
C LEU A 135 0.89 -3.64 -10.07
N HIS A 136 2.15 -3.89 -9.69
CA HIS A 136 2.91 -5.06 -10.11
C HIS A 136 2.61 -5.42 -11.57
N TYR A 137 2.74 -4.40 -12.45
CA TYR A 137 2.37 -4.55 -13.85
C TYR A 137 3.13 -5.70 -14.49
N LYS A 138 2.39 -6.55 -15.18
CA LYS A 138 2.77 -7.87 -15.74
C LYS A 138 2.67 -9.04 -14.75
N SER A 139 2.29 -8.82 -13.48
CA SER A 139 1.82 -9.91 -12.62
C SER A 139 0.39 -10.35 -13.04
N LEU A 140 -0.62 -10.17 -12.20
CA LEU A 140 -2.03 -10.37 -12.57
C LEU A 140 -2.53 -9.23 -13.47
N LEU A 141 -2.10 -8.00 -13.23
CA LEU A 141 -2.43 -6.84 -14.05
C LEU A 141 -1.69 -6.91 -15.38
N LYS A 142 -2.40 -7.27 -16.45
CA LYS A 142 -1.91 -7.32 -17.82
C LYS A 142 -2.31 -6.04 -18.58
N GLU A 143 -1.89 -5.94 -19.84
CA GLU A 143 -2.10 -4.77 -20.69
C GLU A 143 -3.57 -4.34 -20.80
N LYS A 144 -4.51 -5.30 -21.00
CA LYS A 144 -5.94 -5.00 -21.00
C LYS A 144 -6.37 -4.39 -19.68
N GLY A 145 -5.95 -4.96 -18.56
CA GLY A 145 -6.25 -4.45 -17.22
C GLY A 145 -5.68 -3.05 -16.98
N LEU A 146 -4.44 -2.80 -17.42
CA LEU A 146 -3.83 -1.47 -17.33
C LEU A 146 -4.61 -0.43 -18.14
N ASN A 147 -5.03 -0.75 -19.36
CA ASN A 147 -5.86 0.15 -20.17
C ASN A 147 -7.22 0.40 -19.52
N ASP A 148 -7.82 -0.62 -18.92
CA ASP A 148 -9.08 -0.50 -18.21
C ASP A 148 -8.93 0.32 -16.92
N LEU A 149 -7.84 0.16 -16.17
CA LEU A 149 -7.49 1.01 -15.03
C LEU A 149 -7.37 2.49 -15.44
N VAL A 150 -6.67 2.78 -16.53
CA VAL A 150 -6.55 4.16 -17.05
C VAL A 150 -7.93 4.73 -17.39
N ARG A 151 -8.79 3.95 -18.08
CA ARG A 151 -10.16 4.39 -18.39
C ARG A 151 -10.98 4.68 -17.12
N LEU A 152 -10.85 3.79 -16.11
CA LEU A 152 -11.51 3.97 -14.83
C LEU A 152 -11.03 5.24 -14.12
N LEU A 153 -9.72 5.46 -14.04
CA LEU A 153 -9.14 6.65 -13.41
C LEU A 153 -9.60 7.95 -14.10
N ILE A 154 -9.62 7.98 -15.43
CA ILE A 154 -10.14 9.11 -16.19
C ILE A 154 -11.62 9.36 -15.87
N ALA A 155 -12.42 8.28 -15.77
CA ALA A 155 -13.85 8.39 -15.45
C ALA A 155 -14.09 8.91 -14.02
N GLN A 156 -13.14 8.70 -13.09
CA GLN A 156 -13.26 9.22 -11.71
C GLN A 156 -13.10 10.74 -11.63
N LYS A 157 -12.50 11.43 -12.62
CA LYS A 157 -12.31 12.89 -12.64
C LYS A 157 -11.66 13.40 -11.33
N ALA A 158 -10.59 12.75 -10.90
CA ALA A 158 -9.84 13.19 -9.72
C ALA A 158 -9.09 14.49 -10.01
N ASP A 159 -8.89 15.31 -8.97
CA ASP A 159 -8.09 16.53 -9.04
C ASP A 159 -6.59 16.23 -8.98
N VAL A 160 -6.22 15.14 -8.30
CA VAL A 160 -4.85 14.63 -8.17
C VAL A 160 -4.84 13.10 -8.21
N LEU A 161 -3.80 12.53 -8.81
CA LEU A 161 -3.52 11.09 -8.75
C LEU A 161 -2.32 10.86 -7.83
N LEU A 162 -2.50 10.03 -6.80
CA LEU A 162 -1.47 9.61 -5.86
C LEU A 162 -1.15 8.13 -6.07
N MET A 163 0.14 7.77 -6.04
CA MET A 163 0.62 6.43 -6.32
C MET A 163 1.52 5.93 -5.20
N GLY A 164 1.21 4.76 -4.65
CA GLY A 164 1.82 4.21 -3.44
C GLY A 164 3.01 3.28 -3.65
N GLY A 165 3.54 3.13 -4.87
CA GLY A 165 4.70 2.27 -5.15
C GLY A 165 4.35 0.85 -5.58
N ASP A 166 5.37 0.04 -5.76
CA ASP A 166 5.35 -1.32 -6.30
C ASP A 166 4.67 -1.37 -7.69
N TYR A 167 5.35 -0.72 -8.65
CA TYR A 167 4.76 -0.41 -9.95
C TYR A 167 4.75 -1.58 -10.94
N GLN A 168 5.85 -2.35 -11.04
CA GLN A 168 6.05 -3.28 -12.15
C GLN A 168 6.87 -4.52 -11.76
N GLU A 169 6.87 -5.56 -12.63
CA GLU A 169 7.57 -6.83 -12.45
C GLU A 169 8.82 -6.99 -13.34
N GLY A 170 9.34 -5.89 -13.91
CA GLY A 170 10.56 -5.88 -14.74
C GLY A 170 10.82 -4.52 -15.34
N CYS A 171 12.11 -4.13 -15.49
CA CYS A 171 12.47 -2.79 -15.93
C CYS A 171 11.95 -2.48 -17.34
N GLU A 172 11.84 -3.48 -18.22
CA GLU A 172 11.27 -3.34 -19.56
C GLU A 172 9.80 -2.90 -19.55
N TYR A 173 9.14 -2.94 -18.41
CA TYR A 173 7.73 -2.55 -18.26
C TYR A 173 7.54 -1.16 -17.66
N VAL A 174 8.63 -0.47 -17.26
CA VAL A 174 8.57 0.87 -16.66
C VAL A 174 7.97 1.87 -17.65
N ASP A 175 8.57 2.03 -18.82
CA ASP A 175 8.08 2.98 -19.81
C ASP A 175 6.66 2.68 -20.31
N PRO A 176 6.30 1.45 -20.71
CA PRO A 176 4.92 1.13 -21.09
C PRO A 176 3.90 1.42 -20.00
N LEU A 177 4.22 1.18 -18.73
CA LEU A 177 3.34 1.46 -17.60
C LEU A 177 3.11 2.96 -17.44
N PHE A 178 4.18 3.74 -17.30
CA PHE A 178 4.07 5.17 -17.04
C PHE A 178 3.54 5.95 -18.25
N SER A 179 3.84 5.52 -19.48
CA SER A 179 3.21 6.01 -20.69
C SER A 179 1.69 5.84 -20.66
N ALA A 180 1.20 4.69 -20.23
CA ALA A 180 -0.23 4.45 -20.09
C ALA A 180 -0.85 5.32 -19.00
N LEU A 181 -0.22 5.40 -17.80
CA LEU A 181 -0.68 6.21 -16.68
C LEU A 181 -0.67 7.71 -17.00
N ALA A 182 0.26 8.18 -17.83
CA ALA A 182 0.34 9.57 -18.28
C ALA A 182 -0.88 10.05 -19.06
N ARG A 183 -1.73 9.14 -19.51
CA ARG A 183 -3.04 9.47 -20.14
C ARG A 183 -4.07 9.95 -19.12
N VAL A 184 -3.87 9.67 -17.83
CA VAL A 184 -4.71 10.17 -16.74
C VAL A 184 -4.27 11.59 -16.43
N LYS A 185 -4.99 12.56 -16.96
CA LYS A 185 -4.71 13.98 -16.73
C LYS A 185 -5.53 14.48 -15.54
N THR A 186 -4.83 14.94 -14.51
CA THR A 186 -5.44 15.53 -13.32
C THR A 186 -5.00 16.99 -13.19
N PRO A 187 -5.87 17.91 -12.76
CA PRO A 187 -5.55 19.35 -12.65
C PRO A 187 -4.32 19.63 -11.77
N MET A 188 -4.12 18.84 -10.70
CA MET A 188 -3.03 19.03 -9.74
C MET A 188 -1.87 18.04 -9.94
N GLY A 189 -1.85 17.30 -11.06
CA GLY A 189 -0.76 16.40 -11.40
C GLY A 189 -0.84 15.01 -10.77
N THR A 190 0.24 14.27 -10.91
CA THR A 190 0.40 12.89 -10.43
C THR A 190 1.64 12.81 -9.56
N TYR A 191 1.50 12.30 -8.34
CA TYR A 191 2.57 12.14 -7.37
C TYR A 191 2.72 10.68 -6.99
N GLY A 192 3.94 10.24 -6.67
CA GLY A 192 4.15 8.86 -6.28
C GLY A 192 5.38 8.66 -5.41
N VAL A 193 5.31 7.64 -4.57
CA VAL A 193 6.44 7.12 -3.79
C VAL A 193 6.86 5.76 -4.35
N MET A 194 8.06 5.31 -3.99
CA MET A 194 8.58 4.01 -4.37
C MET A 194 8.18 2.95 -3.35
N GLY A 195 7.90 1.73 -3.83
CA GLY A 195 7.76 0.54 -3.01
C GLY A 195 9.07 -0.26 -2.91
N ASN A 196 9.04 -1.37 -2.17
CA ASN A 196 10.24 -2.20 -1.99
C ASN A 196 10.70 -2.84 -3.30
N ASN A 197 9.79 -3.31 -4.16
CA ASN A 197 10.18 -3.87 -5.45
C ASN A 197 10.80 -2.83 -6.39
N ASP A 198 10.38 -1.58 -6.29
CA ASP A 198 10.93 -0.48 -7.09
C ASP A 198 12.38 -0.16 -6.68
N TYR A 199 12.69 -0.21 -5.36
CA TYR A 199 14.07 -0.03 -4.86
C TYR A 199 14.99 -1.19 -5.21
N GLU A 200 14.48 -2.42 -5.15
CA GLU A 200 15.26 -3.60 -5.51
C GLU A 200 15.60 -3.62 -7.01
N ARG A 201 14.73 -3.01 -7.84
CA ARG A 201 14.85 -3.03 -9.29
C ARG A 201 14.40 -1.70 -9.88
N CYS A 202 15.14 -1.20 -10.84
CA CYS A 202 14.69 -0.13 -11.73
C CYS A 202 14.43 1.24 -11.08
N HIS A 203 14.79 1.47 -9.81
CA HIS A 203 14.52 2.70 -9.07
C HIS A 203 14.81 3.96 -9.88
N ASP A 204 16.05 4.11 -10.37
CA ASP A 204 16.45 5.31 -11.13
C ASP A 204 15.72 5.44 -12.47
N GLU A 205 15.36 4.31 -13.08
CA GLU A 205 14.61 4.31 -14.32
C GLU A 205 13.17 4.76 -14.07
N ILE A 206 12.54 4.29 -13.00
CA ILE A 206 11.20 4.72 -12.58
C ILE A 206 11.19 6.23 -12.34
N ILE A 207 12.13 6.75 -11.54
CA ILE A 207 12.25 8.18 -11.25
C ILE A 207 12.39 9.01 -12.54
N ARG A 208 13.28 8.60 -13.45
CA ARG A 208 13.46 9.30 -14.72
C ARG A 208 12.22 9.26 -15.59
N THR A 209 11.58 8.10 -15.68
CA THR A 209 10.38 7.91 -16.51
C THR A 209 9.18 8.66 -15.95
N MET A 210 8.95 8.65 -14.63
CA MET A 210 7.93 9.49 -14.00
C MET A 210 8.14 10.97 -14.36
N LYS A 211 9.34 11.49 -14.18
CA LYS A 211 9.67 12.89 -14.51
C LYS A 211 9.50 13.17 -16.01
N HIS A 212 9.88 12.25 -16.89
CA HIS A 212 9.69 12.36 -18.33
C HIS A 212 8.23 12.55 -18.72
N TYR A 213 7.31 11.86 -18.05
CA TYR A 213 5.86 11.98 -18.27
C TYR A 213 5.20 13.10 -17.45
N GLY A 214 5.99 13.94 -16.77
CA GLY A 214 5.48 15.07 -15.97
C GLY A 214 4.82 14.64 -14.66
N MET A 215 5.21 13.50 -14.13
CA MET A 215 4.81 13.03 -12.80
C MET A 215 5.88 13.41 -11.76
N HIS A 216 5.48 13.47 -10.49
CA HIS A 216 6.30 13.90 -9.37
C HIS A 216 6.65 12.72 -8.46
N PRO A 217 7.82 12.06 -8.64
CA PRO A 217 8.30 11.10 -7.66
C PRO A 217 8.75 11.84 -6.41
N LEU A 218 8.29 11.39 -5.24
CA LEU A 218 8.64 11.97 -3.94
C LEU A 218 9.56 11.04 -3.18
N GLU A 219 10.82 11.45 -3.02
CA GLU A 219 11.89 10.70 -2.38
C GLU A 219 12.24 11.31 -1.01
N HIS A 220 11.35 11.14 -0.03
CA HIS A 220 11.45 11.71 1.32
C HIS A 220 11.37 13.24 1.34
N GLU A 221 10.45 13.78 0.60
CA GLU A 221 10.27 15.21 0.38
C GLU A 221 8.78 15.59 0.39
N VAL A 222 8.51 16.87 0.37
CA VAL A 222 7.16 17.43 0.35
C VAL A 222 6.95 18.27 -0.89
N ASP A 223 5.72 18.27 -1.40
CA ASP A 223 5.25 19.19 -2.42
C ASP A 223 3.94 19.85 -1.99
N THR A 224 3.58 20.95 -2.63
CA THR A 224 2.45 21.78 -2.24
C THR A 224 1.46 21.94 -3.38
N LEU A 225 0.23 21.47 -3.19
CA LEU A 225 -0.87 21.74 -4.10
C LEU A 225 -1.50 23.08 -3.77
N ARG A 226 -1.57 23.99 -4.74
CA ARG A 226 -2.12 25.34 -4.57
C ARG A 226 -3.39 25.54 -5.38
N LYS A 227 -4.43 26.06 -4.73
CA LYS A 227 -5.71 26.38 -5.35
C LYS A 227 -6.29 27.62 -4.69
N ASP A 228 -6.67 28.62 -5.48
CA ASP A 228 -7.32 29.85 -5.03
C ASP A 228 -6.63 30.53 -3.83
N GLY A 229 -5.29 30.58 -3.86
CA GLY A 229 -4.47 31.18 -2.81
C GLY A 229 -4.31 30.34 -1.53
N GLN A 230 -4.93 29.18 -1.46
CA GLN A 230 -4.80 28.23 -0.35
C GLN A 230 -4.00 27.00 -0.77
N GLN A 231 -3.59 26.17 0.20
CA GLN A 231 -2.72 25.05 -0.08
C GLN A 231 -3.01 23.83 0.79
N ILE A 232 -2.69 22.65 0.26
CA ILE A 232 -2.50 21.40 0.99
C ILE A 232 -1.14 20.82 0.65
N ILE A 233 -0.59 19.97 1.52
CA ILE A 233 0.75 19.41 1.35
C ILE A 233 0.65 17.92 1.08
N ILE A 234 1.44 17.44 0.11
CA ILE A 234 1.71 16.03 -0.12
C ILE A 234 3.11 15.73 0.38
N ALA A 235 3.24 14.86 1.36
CA ALA A 235 4.52 14.41 1.89
C ALA A 235 4.78 12.98 1.42
N GLY A 236 5.81 12.77 0.60
CA GLY A 236 6.22 11.44 0.16
C GLY A 236 7.36 10.91 1.02
N VAL A 237 7.28 9.65 1.41
CA VAL A 237 8.25 9.01 2.29
C VAL A 237 9.05 7.96 1.54
N ARG A 238 10.36 8.04 1.63
CA ARG A 238 11.28 7.00 1.19
C ARG A 238 11.29 5.86 2.21
N ASN A 239 10.81 4.70 1.82
CA ASN A 239 10.56 3.54 2.69
C ASN A 239 10.52 2.25 1.82
N PRO A 240 10.81 1.04 2.34
CA PRO A 240 11.01 0.73 3.76
C PRO A 240 12.47 0.74 4.24
N PHE A 241 13.44 0.85 3.33
CA PHE A 241 14.84 0.46 3.63
C PHE A 241 15.65 1.55 4.37
N ASP A 242 15.23 2.79 4.35
CA ASP A 242 16.00 3.93 4.86
C ASP A 242 15.60 4.41 6.27
N LEU A 243 14.82 3.64 7.02
CA LEU A 243 14.42 4.00 8.40
C LEU A 243 15.61 4.29 9.32
N GLY A 244 16.75 3.65 9.10
CA GLY A 244 17.97 3.86 9.88
C GLY A 244 18.72 5.15 9.54
N GLN A 245 18.59 5.67 8.31
CA GLN A 245 19.29 6.85 7.82
C GLN A 245 18.42 8.10 7.90
N ASN A 246 17.12 7.97 7.65
CA ASN A 246 16.14 9.05 7.58
C ASN A 246 15.03 8.88 8.62
N GLY A 247 15.36 8.47 9.83
CA GLY A 247 14.39 8.20 10.91
C GLY A 247 13.56 9.40 11.36
N LYS A 248 13.48 10.47 10.55
CA LYS A 248 12.67 11.65 10.77
C LYS A 248 11.72 11.83 9.60
N SER A 249 10.42 11.75 9.86
CA SER A 249 9.43 12.05 8.84
C SER A 249 9.61 13.45 8.25
N PRO A 250 9.42 13.63 6.93
CA PRO A 250 9.43 14.96 6.30
C PRO A 250 8.33 15.88 6.86
N THR A 251 7.29 15.32 7.48
CA THR A 251 6.19 16.10 8.06
C THR A 251 6.56 16.82 9.36
N LEU A 252 7.67 16.43 10.02
CA LEU A 252 8.06 17.05 11.29
C LEU A 252 8.39 18.54 11.18
N ALA A 253 8.80 19.00 10.00
CA ALA A 253 9.14 20.40 9.75
C ALA A 253 7.92 21.25 9.31
N LEU A 254 6.75 20.61 9.11
CA LEU A 254 5.54 21.28 8.65
C LEU A 254 4.79 21.95 9.81
N SER A 255 3.93 22.91 9.45
CA SER A 255 3.06 23.55 10.41
C SER A 255 1.92 22.63 10.83
N PRO A 256 1.54 22.58 12.11
CA PRO A 256 0.36 21.83 12.56
C PRO A 256 -0.98 22.43 12.06
N ARG A 257 -0.94 23.52 11.29
CA ARG A 257 -2.11 24.15 10.65
C ARG A 257 -2.23 23.80 9.18
N ASP A 258 -1.19 23.24 8.59
CA ASP A 258 -1.25 22.77 7.20
C ASP A 258 -2.05 21.47 7.17
N PHE A 259 -2.87 21.29 6.12
CA PHE A 259 -3.47 20.00 5.85
C PHE A 259 -2.48 19.13 5.06
N VAL A 260 -2.06 18.02 5.66
CA VAL A 260 -0.97 17.19 5.15
C VAL A 260 -1.45 15.77 4.83
N ILE A 261 -1.28 15.37 3.58
CA ILE A 261 -1.46 13.99 3.13
C ILE A 261 -0.10 13.34 3.00
N MET A 262 0.14 12.26 3.74
CA MET A 262 1.37 11.47 3.67
C MET A 262 1.18 10.29 2.73
N LEU A 263 2.09 10.14 1.77
CA LEU A 263 2.25 8.93 0.96
C LEU A 263 3.39 8.10 1.53
N VAL A 264 3.12 6.86 1.85
CA VAL A 264 4.11 5.88 2.30
C VAL A 264 3.77 4.52 1.69
N HIS A 265 4.77 3.78 1.19
CA HIS A 265 4.47 2.45 0.65
C HIS A 265 4.06 1.48 1.76
N THR A 266 4.91 1.32 2.80
CA THR A 266 4.70 0.38 3.90
C THR A 266 3.93 1.04 5.04
N PRO A 267 2.76 0.53 5.43
CA PRO A 267 1.92 1.15 6.46
C PRO A 267 2.55 1.18 7.85
N ASP A 268 3.48 0.26 8.14
CA ASP A 268 4.19 0.17 9.43
C ASP A 268 4.96 1.45 9.76
N TYR A 269 5.39 2.20 8.75
CA TYR A 269 6.11 3.46 8.91
C TYR A 269 5.39 4.45 9.82
N VAL A 270 4.06 4.57 9.72
CA VAL A 270 3.31 5.55 10.52
C VAL A 270 3.25 5.19 12.01
N GLU A 271 3.61 3.96 12.36
CA GLU A 271 3.73 3.50 13.75
C GLU A 271 5.17 3.55 14.24
N ASP A 272 6.13 3.18 13.39
CA ASP A 272 7.55 3.07 13.74
C ASP A 272 8.24 4.43 13.83
N VAL A 273 7.77 5.41 13.04
CA VAL A 273 8.32 6.76 12.94
C VAL A 273 7.30 7.80 13.41
N SER A 274 7.76 8.84 14.10
CA SER A 274 6.89 9.96 14.45
C SER A 274 6.47 10.71 13.19
N VAL A 275 5.16 10.70 12.91
CA VAL A 275 4.54 11.35 11.75
C VAL A 275 3.62 12.49 12.18
N VAL A 276 4.00 13.23 13.21
CA VAL A 276 3.26 14.42 13.64
C VAL A 276 3.11 15.41 12.48
N ASN A 277 2.07 16.23 12.51
CA ASN A 277 1.65 17.12 11.43
C ASN A 277 1.27 16.36 10.14
N THR A 278 0.65 15.18 10.29
CA THR A 278 0.01 14.42 9.23
C THR A 278 -1.47 14.27 9.57
N ASP A 279 -2.34 14.62 8.63
CA ASP A 279 -3.79 14.54 8.82
C ASP A 279 -4.38 13.28 8.22
N LEU A 280 -3.77 12.78 7.16
CA LEU A 280 -4.15 11.54 6.49
C LEU A 280 -2.91 10.85 5.93
N ALA A 281 -2.72 9.57 6.23
CA ALA A 281 -1.71 8.74 5.57
C ALA A 281 -2.37 7.76 4.58
N LEU A 282 -1.68 7.50 3.47
CA LEU A 282 -2.09 6.56 2.43
C LEU A 282 -0.96 5.54 2.23
N ALA A 283 -1.29 4.25 2.26
CA ALA A 283 -0.32 3.16 2.12
C ALA A 283 -0.84 1.98 1.29
N GLY A 284 0.10 1.20 0.75
CA GLY A 284 -0.13 -0.05 0.05
C GLY A 284 0.55 -1.25 0.73
N HIS A 285 1.40 -1.98 -0.02
CA HIS A 285 2.31 -3.03 0.43
C HIS A 285 1.68 -4.34 0.92
N THR A 286 0.60 -4.28 1.67
CA THR A 286 0.00 -5.44 2.33
C THR A 286 -0.84 -6.30 1.40
N HIS A 287 -1.21 -5.78 0.23
CA HIS A 287 -2.14 -6.41 -0.72
C HIS A 287 -3.48 -6.83 -0.10
N GLY A 288 -3.85 -6.28 1.07
CA GLY A 288 -4.97 -6.77 1.85
C GLY A 288 -4.80 -8.24 2.27
N GLY A 289 -3.55 -8.73 2.36
CA GLY A 289 -3.21 -10.14 2.58
C GLY A 289 -3.33 -11.01 1.34
N GLN A 290 -3.61 -10.45 0.16
CA GLN A 290 -3.71 -11.04 -1.18
C GLN A 290 -4.59 -12.31 -1.26
N VAL A 291 -4.40 -13.29 -0.35
CA VAL A 291 -5.21 -14.49 -0.20
C VAL A 291 -5.78 -14.53 1.21
N ARG A 292 -7.10 -14.35 1.31
CA ARG A 292 -7.85 -14.47 2.57
C ARG A 292 -8.90 -15.56 2.44
N VAL A 293 -8.87 -16.51 3.37
CA VAL A 293 -9.85 -17.59 3.45
C VAL A 293 -10.65 -17.40 4.74
N PHE A 294 -11.95 -17.26 4.64
CA PHE A 294 -12.83 -16.93 5.78
C PHE A 294 -12.39 -15.67 6.55
N GLY A 295 -11.87 -14.66 5.85
CA GLY A 295 -11.39 -13.41 6.45
C GLY A 295 -9.97 -13.47 7.06
N ILE A 296 -9.34 -14.63 7.09
CA ILE A 296 -7.98 -14.83 7.64
C ILE A 296 -6.98 -14.79 6.49
N ALA A 297 -5.98 -13.90 6.60
CA ALA A 297 -4.81 -13.87 5.73
C ALA A 297 -3.70 -14.72 6.36
N PRO A 298 -3.22 -15.79 5.70
CA PRO A 298 -2.15 -16.65 6.24
C PRO A 298 -0.79 -15.95 6.23
N VAL A 299 -0.60 -14.95 5.38
CA VAL A 299 0.62 -14.14 5.28
C VAL A 299 0.26 -12.68 5.53
N LEU A 300 1.01 -12.04 6.40
CA LEU A 300 0.84 -10.65 6.77
C LEU A 300 2.17 -9.92 6.56
N ASN A 301 2.18 -8.96 5.63
CA ASN A 301 3.35 -8.12 5.32
C ASN A 301 3.38 -6.86 6.21
N SER A 302 3.07 -7.01 7.48
CA SER A 302 3.12 -5.95 8.49
C SER A 302 3.53 -6.52 9.83
N ASN A 303 4.42 -5.82 10.55
CA ASN A 303 4.81 -6.16 11.92
C ASN A 303 3.65 -5.99 12.92
N TYR A 304 2.60 -5.28 12.51
CA TYR A 304 1.41 -5.00 13.32
C TYR A 304 0.23 -5.94 12.98
N GLY A 305 0.50 -7.02 12.24
CA GLY A 305 -0.48 -8.04 11.92
C GLY A 305 -1.64 -7.50 11.08
N THR A 306 -2.87 -7.77 11.51
CA THR A 306 -4.07 -7.33 10.78
C THR A 306 -4.44 -5.87 11.00
N ARG A 307 -3.76 -5.15 11.90
CA ARG A 307 -4.08 -3.75 12.22
C ARG A 307 -3.98 -2.84 11.00
N PHE A 308 -2.97 -3.04 10.16
CA PHE A 308 -2.71 -2.26 8.96
C PHE A 308 -2.90 -3.08 7.67
N LEU A 309 -3.81 -4.05 7.70
CA LEU A 309 -3.97 -4.96 6.58
C LEU A 309 -4.72 -4.33 5.40
N THR A 310 -5.79 -3.60 5.65
CA THR A 310 -6.66 -3.02 4.60
C THR A 310 -7.65 -2.01 5.18
N GLY A 311 -8.04 -1.04 4.38
CA GLY A 311 -9.07 -0.07 4.70
C GLY A 311 -8.60 1.01 5.68
N LEU A 312 -9.54 1.61 6.40
CA LEU A 312 -9.24 2.66 7.37
C LEU A 312 -8.69 2.06 8.67
N ALA A 313 -7.53 2.53 9.06
CA ALA A 313 -6.85 2.20 10.31
C ALA A 313 -6.38 3.50 11.00
N TYR A 314 -5.86 3.35 12.21
CA TYR A 314 -5.28 4.45 12.98
C TYR A 314 -3.97 3.99 13.62
N ASN A 315 -2.96 4.84 13.59
CA ASN A 315 -1.75 4.60 14.36
C ASN A 315 -1.97 4.83 15.86
N SER A 316 -0.97 4.61 16.70
CA SER A 316 -1.07 4.82 18.16
C SER A 316 -1.27 6.29 18.54
N ALA A 317 -0.88 7.23 17.66
CA ALA A 317 -1.14 8.67 17.82
C ALA A 317 -2.49 9.11 17.23
N LYS A 318 -3.35 8.17 16.81
CA LYS A 318 -4.68 8.41 16.24
C LYS A 318 -4.69 9.12 14.88
N ILE A 319 -3.58 9.08 14.16
CA ILE A 319 -3.52 9.56 12.77
C ILE A 319 -4.23 8.54 11.88
N PRO A 320 -5.22 8.96 11.07
CA PRO A 320 -5.91 8.07 10.15
C PRO A 320 -4.98 7.62 9.02
N LEU A 321 -5.07 6.33 8.69
CA LEU A 321 -4.33 5.68 7.63
C LEU A 321 -5.29 4.87 6.77
N ILE A 322 -5.30 5.11 5.47
CA ILE A 322 -6.02 4.28 4.50
C ILE A 322 -4.99 3.35 3.84
N VAL A 323 -5.18 2.04 4.04
CA VAL A 323 -4.35 0.99 3.43
C VAL A 323 -5.13 0.34 2.30
N THR A 324 -4.62 0.42 1.06
CA THR A 324 -5.27 -0.23 -0.08
C THR A 324 -4.86 -1.70 -0.23
N ASN A 325 -5.76 -2.49 -0.80
CA ASN A 325 -5.42 -3.85 -1.24
C ASN A 325 -4.48 -3.86 -2.46
N GLY A 326 -4.26 -2.71 -3.10
CA GLY A 326 -3.55 -2.66 -4.36
C GLY A 326 -4.31 -3.29 -5.54
N ILE A 327 -3.67 -3.36 -6.69
CA ILE A 327 -4.29 -3.80 -7.96
C ILE A 327 -3.67 -5.09 -8.47
N GLY A 328 -2.35 -5.16 -8.59
CA GLY A 328 -1.61 -6.34 -9.04
C GLY A 328 -1.46 -7.41 -7.96
N THR A 329 -0.49 -8.26 -8.12
CA THR A 329 -0.15 -9.31 -7.15
C THR A 329 1.34 -9.43 -7.02
N SER A 330 1.82 -9.68 -5.81
CA SER A 330 3.20 -10.06 -5.54
C SER A 330 3.33 -11.58 -5.53
N GLN A 331 4.45 -12.11 -6.05
CA GLN A 331 4.85 -13.52 -6.07
C GLN A 331 3.87 -14.44 -6.83
N LEU A 332 2.65 -14.63 -6.36
CA LEU A 332 1.66 -15.52 -6.99
C LEU A 332 0.58 -14.68 -7.70
N PRO A 333 0.22 -15.01 -8.96
CA PRO A 333 -0.77 -14.27 -9.73
C PRO A 333 -2.20 -14.67 -9.32
N ILE A 334 -2.54 -14.54 -8.03
CA ILE A 334 -3.83 -14.93 -7.48
C ILE A 334 -4.27 -13.95 -6.39
N ARG A 335 -5.57 -13.60 -6.38
CA ARG A 335 -6.24 -12.89 -5.28
C ARG A 335 -7.47 -13.66 -4.83
N ILE A 336 -7.65 -13.82 -3.53
CA ILE A 336 -8.84 -14.45 -2.92
C ILE A 336 -9.23 -13.61 -1.70
N GLY A 337 -10.47 -13.11 -1.66
CA GLY A 337 -10.97 -12.32 -0.53
C GLY A 337 -10.27 -10.98 -0.29
N ALA A 338 -9.40 -10.55 -1.20
CA ALA A 338 -8.70 -9.27 -1.22
C ALA A 338 -8.86 -8.63 -2.61
N PRO A 339 -10.03 -8.04 -2.93
CA PRO A 339 -10.33 -7.51 -4.25
C PRO A 339 -9.35 -6.40 -4.65
N ALA A 340 -8.98 -6.37 -5.93
CA ALA A 340 -8.19 -5.28 -6.51
C ALA A 340 -9.00 -3.98 -6.49
N GLU A 341 -8.39 -2.88 -6.03
CA GLU A 341 -9.17 -1.67 -5.79
C GLU A 341 -8.46 -0.37 -6.16
N VAL A 342 -9.27 0.60 -6.55
CA VAL A 342 -8.91 2.01 -6.63
C VAL A 342 -9.55 2.72 -5.44
N ILE A 343 -8.79 3.56 -4.75
CA ILE A 343 -9.30 4.39 -3.66
C ILE A 343 -9.63 5.78 -4.22
N MET A 344 -10.81 6.28 -3.88
CA MET A 344 -11.21 7.67 -4.14
C MET A 344 -11.46 8.37 -2.81
N ILE A 345 -10.85 9.53 -2.60
CA ILE A 345 -11.05 10.32 -1.38
C ILE A 345 -11.61 11.68 -1.79
N THR A 346 -12.69 12.09 -1.14
CA THR A 346 -13.21 13.45 -1.28
C THR A 346 -12.94 14.19 0.03
N LEU A 347 -12.25 15.33 -0.07
CA LEU A 347 -11.97 16.17 1.09
C LEU A 347 -13.15 17.09 1.38
N HIS A 348 -13.49 17.22 2.64
CA HIS A 348 -14.50 18.13 3.13
C HIS A 348 -13.95 18.95 4.30
N ARG A 349 -14.26 20.25 4.28
CA ARG A 349 -13.99 21.12 5.41
C ARG A 349 -15.03 20.88 6.51
N LEU A 350 -14.57 20.68 7.73
CA LEU A 350 -15.46 20.67 8.90
C LEU A 350 -16.06 22.06 9.08
N LYS A 351 -17.36 22.18 8.96
CA LYS A 351 -18.09 23.41 9.27
C LYS A 351 -18.30 23.47 10.77
N GLU A 352 -17.90 24.58 11.38
CA GLU A 352 -18.16 24.91 12.77
C GLU A 352 -19.65 25.07 13.05
#